data_fda32852b631ecbda31e7ba3c69eb439
#
_entry.id   fda32852b631ecbda31e7ba3c69eb439
#
_cell.length_a   1.000
_cell.length_b   1.000
_cell.length_c   1.000
_cell.angle_alpha   90.00
_cell.angle_beta   90.00
_cell.angle_gamma   90.00
#
_symmetry.space_group_name_H-M   'P 1'
#
loop_
_entity.id
_entity.type
_entity.pdbx_description
1 polymer ?
#
loop_
_entity_poly.entity_id
_entity_poly.type
_entity_poly.pdbx_seq_one_letter_code
_entity_poly.pdbx_strand_id
1 'polypeptide(L)'
;VFEDRFANIAVGQLDYYHASQHLHALAEAIFPLETQKDEKTKWLNRLLRNLKTWGPKTLMEAIAIAETKKIEEERQKTFKRESSYFKDHENHMNYRSAKADGVPIGSGAMESQCAQNQNRFKRRGQFWSKRGFALFLEAYVWYSNNELKYLYRPAI
;
A
#
# COMPACT_ATOMS: atom_id res chain seq x y z
N VAL A 1 -6.81 4.01 -12.84
CA VAL A 1 -6.85 5.41 -12.33
C VAL A 1 -5.46 5.97 -12.09
N PHE A 2 -4.53 5.22 -11.43
CA PHE A 2 -3.15 5.70 -11.22
C PHE A 2 -2.43 5.81 -12.57
N GLU A 3 -2.42 4.75 -13.35
CA GLU A 3 -1.76 4.67 -14.66
C GLU A 3 -2.26 5.76 -15.63
N ASP A 4 -3.55 6.05 -15.61
CA ASP A 4 -4.17 7.03 -16.50
C ASP A 4 -3.84 8.49 -16.13
N ARG A 5 -3.59 8.76 -14.86
CA ARG A 5 -3.50 10.14 -14.34
C ARG A 5 -2.14 10.52 -13.78
N PHE A 6 -1.40 9.58 -13.22
CA PHE A 6 -0.23 9.87 -12.41
C PHE A 6 1.05 9.16 -12.85
N ALA A 7 0.99 8.13 -13.70
CA ALA A 7 2.15 7.34 -14.10
C ALA A 7 3.29 8.18 -14.71
N ASN A 8 2.96 9.31 -15.34
CA ASN A 8 3.95 10.22 -15.95
C ASN A 8 4.65 11.15 -14.96
N ILE A 9 4.11 11.29 -13.75
CA ILE A 9 4.57 12.28 -12.74
C ILE A 9 4.86 11.69 -11.37
N ALA A 10 4.50 10.43 -11.14
CA ALA A 10 4.70 9.76 -9.87
C ALA A 10 4.93 8.25 -10.05
N VAL A 11 5.62 7.64 -9.11
CA VAL A 11 5.79 6.19 -9.03
C VAL A 11 4.75 5.62 -8.05
N GLY A 12 3.91 4.72 -8.54
CA GLY A 12 2.95 4.00 -7.69
C GLY A 12 3.66 2.95 -6.85
N GLN A 13 3.42 2.96 -5.56
CA GLN A 13 3.93 1.94 -4.65
C GLN A 13 2.79 1.35 -3.84
N LEU A 14 2.70 0.02 -3.82
CA LEU A 14 1.80 -0.70 -2.95
C LEU A 14 2.31 -0.63 -1.51
N ASP A 15 1.42 -0.38 -0.55
CA ASP A 15 1.78 -0.43 0.87
C ASP A 15 2.26 -1.83 1.26
N TYR A 16 3.45 -1.92 1.86
CA TYR A 16 4.06 -3.19 2.27
C TYR A 16 3.23 -3.94 3.31
N TYR A 17 2.61 -3.21 4.24
CA TYR A 17 1.80 -3.84 5.29
C TYR A 17 0.49 -4.38 4.73
N HIS A 18 -0.10 -3.69 3.76
CA HIS A 18 -1.24 -4.21 2.99
C HIS A 18 -0.86 -5.44 2.18
N ALA A 19 0.25 -5.42 1.45
CA ALA A 19 0.77 -6.59 0.75
C ALA A 19 1.03 -7.76 1.71
N SER A 20 1.55 -7.48 2.92
CA SER A 20 1.73 -8.48 3.96
C SER A 20 0.42 -9.13 4.39
N GLN A 21 -0.66 -8.36 4.59
CA GLN A 21 -1.98 -8.89 4.94
C GLN A 21 -2.53 -9.82 3.85
N HIS A 22 -2.43 -9.43 2.59
CA HIS A 22 -2.81 -10.26 1.45
C HIS A 22 -1.97 -11.54 1.36
N LEU A 23 -0.67 -11.46 1.67
CA LEU A 23 0.20 -12.63 1.70
C LEU A 23 -0.14 -13.60 2.84
N HIS A 24 -0.57 -13.10 3.99
CA HIS A 24 -1.12 -13.95 5.05
C HIS A 24 -2.39 -14.69 4.60
N ALA A 25 -3.32 -13.99 3.95
CA ALA A 25 -4.55 -14.61 3.42
C ALA A 25 -4.25 -15.65 2.33
N LEU A 26 -3.25 -15.39 1.47
CA LEU A 26 -2.76 -16.36 0.49
C LEU A 26 -2.16 -17.60 1.15
N ALA A 27 -1.35 -17.41 2.20
CA ALA A 27 -0.73 -18.51 2.95
C ALA A 27 -1.80 -19.39 3.64
N GLU A 28 -2.86 -18.80 4.20
CA GLU A 28 -3.99 -19.54 4.76
C GLU A 28 -4.72 -20.40 3.70
N ALA A 29 -4.85 -19.88 2.49
CA ALA A 29 -5.48 -20.65 1.40
C ALA A 29 -4.61 -21.83 0.94
N ILE A 30 -3.27 -21.70 0.98
CA ILE A 30 -2.32 -22.73 0.55
C ILE A 30 -2.07 -23.80 1.63
N PHE A 31 -2.00 -23.37 2.90
CA PHE A 31 -1.64 -24.21 4.06
C PHE A 31 -2.77 -24.25 5.09
N PRO A 32 -3.82 -24.99 4.85
CA PRO A 32 -5.03 -24.96 5.68
C PRO A 32 -4.94 -25.72 7.00
N LEU A 33 -4.02 -26.67 7.11
CA LEU A 33 -3.96 -27.58 8.24
C LEU A 33 -3.08 -27.06 9.36
N GLU A 34 -3.49 -27.26 10.60
CA GLU A 34 -2.67 -26.96 11.78
C GLU A 34 -1.32 -27.69 11.74
N THR A 35 -1.28 -28.90 11.18
CA THR A 35 -0.06 -29.67 10.98
C THR A 35 0.94 -29.02 10.02
N GLN A 36 0.50 -28.07 9.20
CA GLN A 36 1.31 -27.33 8.24
C GLN A 36 1.74 -25.94 8.76
N LYS A 37 1.48 -25.64 10.03
CA LYS A 37 1.74 -24.33 10.63
C LYS A 37 3.21 -23.90 10.51
N ASP A 38 4.13 -24.82 10.72
CA ASP A 38 5.57 -24.55 10.61
C ASP A 38 5.98 -24.27 9.15
N GLU A 39 5.44 -25.05 8.21
CA GLU A 39 5.70 -24.85 6.77
C GLU A 39 5.13 -23.49 6.31
N LYS A 40 3.88 -23.18 6.68
CA LYS A 40 3.24 -21.89 6.43
C LYS A 40 4.08 -20.74 6.94
N THR A 41 4.53 -20.82 8.20
CA THR A 41 5.33 -19.78 8.83
C THR A 41 6.69 -19.58 8.12
N LYS A 42 7.38 -20.66 7.79
CA LYS A 42 8.65 -20.60 7.04
C LYS A 42 8.46 -20.01 5.65
N TRP A 43 7.42 -20.46 4.93
CA TRP A 43 7.07 -19.98 3.60
C TRP A 43 6.76 -18.48 3.62
N LEU A 44 5.89 -18.06 4.53
CA LEU A 44 5.46 -16.67 4.70
C LEU A 44 6.64 -15.74 5.05
N ASN A 45 7.42 -16.09 6.06
CA ASN A 45 8.57 -15.30 6.50
C ASN A 45 9.63 -15.16 5.40
N ARG A 46 9.86 -16.23 4.63
CA ARG A 46 10.76 -16.19 3.47
C ARG A 46 10.26 -15.21 2.42
N LEU A 47 8.98 -15.26 2.06
CA LEU A 47 8.43 -14.38 1.03
C LEU A 47 8.35 -12.94 1.48
N LEU A 48 7.95 -12.65 2.72
CA LEU A 48 7.94 -11.30 3.27
C LEU A 48 9.35 -10.68 3.26
N ARG A 49 10.36 -11.45 3.66
CA ARG A 49 11.75 -10.99 3.62
C ARG A 49 12.21 -10.75 2.19
N ASN A 50 11.95 -11.69 1.27
CA ASN A 50 12.36 -11.58 -0.12
C ASN A 50 11.66 -10.44 -0.84
N LEU A 51 10.37 -10.27 -0.61
CA LEU A 51 9.59 -9.15 -1.16
C LEU A 51 10.20 -7.80 -0.78
N LYS A 52 10.60 -7.66 0.48
CA LYS A 52 11.23 -6.43 1.01
C LYS A 52 12.66 -6.19 0.49
N THR A 53 13.39 -7.28 0.19
CA THR A 53 14.83 -7.22 -0.13
C THR A 53 15.10 -7.31 -1.62
N TRP A 54 14.36 -8.12 -2.35
CA TRP A 54 14.61 -8.47 -3.75
C TRP A 54 13.46 -8.12 -4.69
N GLY A 55 12.31 -7.64 -4.14
CA GLY A 55 11.11 -7.34 -4.92
C GLY A 55 10.21 -8.56 -5.13
N PRO A 56 9.23 -8.48 -6.05
CA PRO A 56 8.11 -9.43 -6.15
C PRO A 56 8.46 -10.78 -6.80
N LYS A 57 9.59 -10.92 -7.49
CA LYS A 57 9.91 -12.09 -8.32
C LYS A 57 9.70 -13.42 -7.60
N THR A 58 10.27 -13.59 -6.39
CA THR A 58 10.13 -14.83 -5.61
C THR A 58 8.70 -15.09 -5.16
N LEU A 59 7.89 -14.04 -4.98
CA LEU A 59 6.46 -14.16 -4.67
C LEU A 59 5.70 -14.65 -5.91
N MET A 60 5.96 -14.09 -7.09
CA MET A 60 5.34 -14.54 -8.34
C MET A 60 5.66 -16.01 -8.65
N GLU A 61 6.91 -16.41 -8.48
CA GLU A 61 7.33 -17.82 -8.61
C GLU A 61 6.60 -18.74 -7.63
N ALA A 62 6.45 -18.30 -6.37
CA ALA A 62 5.74 -19.08 -5.36
C ALA A 62 4.23 -19.20 -5.65
N ILE A 63 3.60 -18.16 -6.19
CA ILE A 63 2.21 -18.19 -6.66
C ILE A 63 2.07 -19.17 -7.82
N ALA A 64 2.94 -19.09 -8.83
CA ALA A 64 2.92 -19.99 -9.97
C ALA A 64 3.05 -21.48 -9.56
N ILE A 65 3.93 -21.78 -8.60
CA ILE A 65 4.06 -23.13 -8.04
C ILE A 65 2.78 -23.54 -7.30
N ALA A 66 2.16 -22.62 -6.55
CA ALA A 66 0.93 -22.91 -5.81
C ALA A 66 -0.26 -23.15 -6.76
N GLU A 67 -0.30 -22.50 -7.92
CA GLU A 67 -1.32 -22.72 -8.96
C GLU A 67 -1.32 -24.14 -9.53
N THR A 68 -0.18 -24.84 -9.48
CA THR A 68 -0.09 -26.26 -9.92
C THR A 68 -0.61 -27.23 -8.87
N LYS A 69 -0.82 -26.78 -7.62
CA LYS A 69 -1.29 -27.63 -6.53
C LYS A 69 -2.83 -27.70 -6.53
N LYS A 70 -3.36 -28.84 -6.12
CA LYS A 70 -4.80 -28.99 -5.90
C LYS A 70 -5.18 -28.28 -4.59
N ILE A 71 -5.81 -27.12 -4.70
CA ILE A 71 -6.38 -26.38 -3.58
C ILE A 71 -7.85 -26.76 -3.46
N GLU A 72 -8.35 -26.99 -2.25
CA GLU A 72 -9.75 -27.32 -1.99
C GLU A 72 -10.67 -26.21 -2.47
N GLU A 73 -11.84 -26.59 -2.99
CA GLU A 73 -12.79 -25.69 -3.67
C GLU A 73 -13.19 -24.48 -2.82
N GLU A 74 -13.40 -24.71 -1.52
CA GLU A 74 -13.76 -23.66 -0.57
C GLU A 74 -12.70 -22.53 -0.50
N ARG A 75 -11.41 -22.87 -0.60
CA ARG A 75 -10.28 -21.94 -0.51
C ARG A 75 -9.80 -21.43 -1.86
N GLN A 76 -10.22 -22.08 -2.95
CA GLN A 76 -9.81 -21.71 -4.29
C GLN A 76 -10.23 -20.28 -4.66
N LYS A 77 -11.39 -19.82 -4.17
CA LYS A 77 -11.86 -18.45 -4.39
C LYS A 77 -10.92 -17.44 -3.73
N THR A 78 -10.52 -17.68 -2.48
CA THR A 78 -9.55 -16.83 -1.77
C THR A 78 -8.19 -16.87 -2.46
N PHE A 79 -7.69 -18.05 -2.79
CA PHE A 79 -6.42 -18.20 -3.50
C PHE A 79 -6.40 -17.42 -4.82
N LYS A 80 -7.44 -17.54 -5.66
CA LYS A 80 -7.53 -16.80 -6.93
C LYS A 80 -7.56 -15.30 -6.72
N ARG A 81 -8.34 -14.82 -5.75
CA ARG A 81 -8.42 -13.39 -5.43
C ARG A 81 -7.05 -12.82 -5.03
N GLU A 82 -6.37 -13.48 -4.09
CA GLU A 82 -5.08 -13.02 -3.58
C GLU A 82 -3.96 -13.14 -4.64
N SER A 83 -3.99 -14.20 -5.44
CA SER A 83 -3.05 -14.37 -6.56
C SER A 83 -3.23 -13.28 -7.63
N SER A 84 -4.47 -12.97 -8.02
CA SER A 84 -4.75 -11.86 -8.95
C SER A 84 -4.30 -10.53 -8.37
N TYR A 85 -4.59 -10.27 -7.09
CA TYR A 85 -4.15 -9.05 -6.42
C TYR A 85 -2.64 -8.82 -6.57
N PHE A 86 -1.81 -9.84 -6.32
CA PHE A 86 -0.37 -9.71 -6.46
C PHE A 86 0.09 -9.54 -7.91
N LYS A 87 -0.54 -10.25 -8.85
CA LYS A 87 -0.24 -10.11 -10.29
C LYS A 87 -0.55 -8.71 -10.80
N ASP A 88 -1.70 -8.16 -10.40
CA ASP A 88 -2.14 -6.83 -10.82
C ASP A 88 -1.26 -5.70 -10.25
N HIS A 89 -0.59 -5.96 -9.12
CA HIS A 89 0.25 -4.98 -8.43
C HIS A 89 1.76 -5.29 -8.48
N GLU A 90 2.18 -6.23 -9.31
CA GLU A 90 3.58 -6.68 -9.39
C GLU A 90 4.55 -5.51 -9.56
N ASN A 91 4.25 -4.60 -10.47
CA ASN A 91 5.09 -3.44 -10.79
C ASN A 91 5.15 -2.39 -9.66
N HIS A 92 4.25 -2.48 -8.66
CA HIS A 92 4.16 -1.54 -7.54
C HIS A 92 4.79 -2.07 -6.25
N MET A 93 5.52 -3.20 -6.30
CA MET A 93 6.12 -3.85 -5.13
C MET A 93 7.65 -3.76 -5.10
N ASN A 94 8.24 -2.71 -5.66
CA ASN A 94 9.70 -2.54 -5.66
C ASN A 94 10.19 -1.84 -4.38
N TYR A 95 10.01 -2.49 -3.23
CA TYR A 95 10.37 -1.93 -1.92
C TYR A 95 11.88 -1.73 -1.73
N ARG A 96 12.72 -2.47 -2.46
CA ARG A 96 14.18 -2.30 -2.42
C ARG A 96 14.57 -0.93 -2.97
N SER A 97 14.05 -0.54 -4.12
CA SER A 97 14.31 0.77 -4.72
C SER A 97 13.78 1.89 -3.81
N ALA A 98 12.52 1.78 -3.38
CA ALA A 98 11.94 2.75 -2.47
C ALA A 98 12.80 2.99 -1.22
N LYS A 99 13.32 1.92 -0.61
CA LYS A 99 14.24 2.03 0.54
C LYS A 99 15.56 2.71 0.19
N ALA A 100 16.13 2.39 -0.97
CA ALA A 100 17.38 3.02 -1.42
C ALA A 100 17.19 4.53 -1.65
N ASP A 101 16.02 4.92 -2.13
CA ASP A 101 15.63 6.31 -2.39
C ASP A 101 15.10 7.03 -1.13
N GLY A 102 15.12 6.40 0.04
CA GLY A 102 14.62 6.96 1.29
C GLY A 102 13.09 7.09 1.36
N VAL A 103 12.35 6.45 0.43
CA VAL A 103 10.89 6.50 0.38
C VAL A 103 10.30 5.47 1.37
N PRO A 104 9.34 5.86 2.20
CA PRO A 104 8.63 4.93 3.09
C PRO A 104 7.93 3.80 2.30
N ILE A 105 8.03 2.58 2.79
CA ILE A 105 7.39 1.40 2.16
C ILE A 105 5.96 1.15 2.68
N GLY A 106 5.51 1.94 3.63
CA GLY A 106 4.16 1.87 4.22
C GLY A 106 3.46 3.20 4.21
N SER A 107 2.13 3.17 4.29
CA SER A 107 1.24 4.33 4.27
C SER A 107 1.15 5.10 5.59
N GLY A 108 1.88 4.69 6.63
CA GLY A 108 1.75 5.26 7.98
C GLY A 108 1.90 6.78 8.05
N ALA A 109 2.80 7.36 7.25
CA ALA A 109 2.93 8.82 7.16
C ALA A 109 1.68 9.47 6.55
N MET A 110 1.12 8.87 5.50
CA MET A 110 -0.10 9.33 4.84
C MET A 110 -1.32 9.18 5.74
N GLU A 111 -1.43 8.05 6.44
CA GLU A 111 -2.51 7.79 7.41
C GLU A 111 -2.46 8.81 8.55
N SER A 112 -1.27 9.09 9.08
CA SER A 112 -1.06 10.13 10.10
C SER A 112 -1.49 11.50 9.60
N GLN A 113 -1.10 11.88 8.38
CA GLN A 113 -1.51 13.14 7.76
C GLN A 113 -3.03 13.21 7.54
N CYS A 114 -3.64 12.13 7.08
CA CYS A 114 -5.10 12.04 6.94
C CYS A 114 -5.81 12.20 8.29
N ALA A 115 -5.30 11.57 9.34
CA ALA A 115 -5.85 11.72 10.69
C ALA A 115 -5.72 13.16 11.22
N GLN A 116 -4.59 13.81 10.99
CA GLN A 116 -4.39 15.22 11.34
C GLN A 116 -5.37 16.13 10.57
N ASN A 117 -5.56 15.89 9.27
CA ASN A 117 -6.53 16.61 8.45
C ASN A 117 -7.96 16.41 8.97
N GLN A 118 -8.34 15.19 9.31
CA GLN A 118 -9.66 14.91 9.88
C GLN A 118 -9.84 15.62 11.22
N ASN A 119 -8.87 15.55 12.10
CA ASN A 119 -8.90 16.25 13.39
C ASN A 119 -8.97 17.78 13.24
N ARG A 120 -8.38 18.33 12.18
CA ARG A 120 -8.40 19.76 11.90
C ARG A 120 -9.73 20.24 11.32
N PHE A 121 -10.28 19.47 10.38
CA PHE A 121 -11.38 19.91 9.51
C PHE A 121 -12.74 19.27 9.83
N LYS A 122 -12.78 18.20 10.64
CA LYS A 122 -14.02 17.45 10.93
C LYS A 122 -14.38 17.43 12.42
N ARG A 123 -14.05 18.47 13.17
CA ARG A 123 -14.47 18.56 14.58
C ARG A 123 -15.97 18.84 14.69
N ARG A 124 -16.61 18.40 15.78
CA ARG A 124 -18.00 18.74 16.08
C ARG A 124 -18.18 20.25 16.07
N GLY A 125 -19.24 20.74 15.39
CA GLY A 125 -19.55 22.16 15.26
C GLY A 125 -18.76 22.92 14.19
N GLN A 126 -17.88 22.27 13.43
CA GLN A 126 -17.23 22.87 12.29
C GLN A 126 -18.05 22.66 11.02
N PHE A 127 -18.44 23.76 10.40
CA PHE A 127 -19.13 23.78 9.11
C PHE A 127 -18.34 24.62 8.12
N TRP A 128 -18.13 24.06 6.94
CA TRP A 128 -17.34 24.68 5.89
C TRP A 128 -18.17 24.86 4.63
N SER A 129 -18.15 26.04 4.02
CA SER A 129 -18.54 26.16 2.62
C SER A 129 -17.51 25.42 1.73
N LYS A 130 -17.90 24.96 0.55
CA LYS A 130 -16.97 24.31 -0.40
C LYS A 130 -15.74 25.19 -0.67
N ARG A 131 -15.96 26.49 -0.90
CA ARG A 131 -14.87 27.45 -1.15
C ARG A 131 -14.00 27.65 0.08
N GLY A 132 -14.60 27.82 1.25
CA GLY A 132 -13.87 28.00 2.51
C GLY A 132 -13.01 26.78 2.86
N PHE A 133 -13.57 25.58 2.68
CA PHE A 133 -12.81 24.34 2.88
C PHE A 133 -11.61 24.24 1.93
N ALA A 134 -11.81 24.48 0.63
CA ALA A 134 -10.76 24.39 -0.36
C ALA A 134 -9.60 25.35 -0.05
N LEU A 135 -9.90 26.61 0.21
CA LEU A 135 -8.89 27.64 0.54
C LEU A 135 -8.13 27.31 1.83
N PHE A 136 -8.85 26.82 2.85
CA PHE A 136 -8.21 26.50 4.13
C PHE A 136 -7.35 25.24 4.04
N LEU A 137 -7.80 24.24 3.27
CA LEU A 137 -7.04 23.03 3.01
C LEU A 137 -5.74 23.34 2.24
N GLU A 138 -5.81 24.20 1.22
CA GLU A 138 -4.65 24.64 0.46
C GLU A 138 -3.65 25.39 1.35
N ALA A 139 -4.11 26.35 2.14
CA ALA A 139 -3.26 27.04 3.11
C ALA A 139 -2.64 26.10 4.15
N TYR A 140 -3.39 25.10 4.60
CA TYR A 140 -2.88 24.08 5.53
C TYR A 140 -1.84 23.18 4.89
N VAL A 141 -1.98 22.80 3.63
CA VAL A 141 -0.98 22.04 2.89
C VAL A 141 0.32 22.84 2.76
N TRP A 142 0.24 24.11 2.38
CA TRP A 142 1.43 24.98 2.33
C TRP A 142 2.08 25.17 3.70
N TYR A 143 1.29 25.32 4.74
CA TYR A 143 1.82 25.37 6.13
C TYR A 143 2.56 24.10 6.49
N SER A 144 1.97 22.92 6.22
CA SER A 144 2.55 21.61 6.56
C SER A 144 3.84 21.32 5.78
N ASN A 145 3.99 21.90 4.59
CA ASN A 145 5.17 21.78 3.74
C ASN A 145 6.21 22.88 3.97
N ASN A 146 6.03 23.78 4.95
CA ASN A 146 6.85 24.97 5.15
C ASN A 146 6.88 25.92 3.92
N GLU A 147 5.81 25.96 3.15
CA GLU A 147 5.68 26.71 1.91
C GLU A 147 4.81 27.98 2.03
N LEU A 148 4.46 28.40 3.24
CA LEU A 148 3.66 29.62 3.48
C LEU A 148 4.23 30.89 2.83
N LYS A 149 5.54 30.91 2.56
CA LYS A 149 6.18 32.01 1.82
C LYS A 149 5.53 32.30 0.45
N TYR A 150 4.87 31.34 -0.16
CA TYR A 150 4.19 31.51 -1.44
C TYR A 150 2.85 32.25 -1.31
N LEU A 151 2.23 32.29 -0.12
CA LEU A 151 1.05 33.09 0.15
C LEU A 151 1.32 34.59 0.14
N TYR A 152 2.56 34.98 0.41
CA TYR A 152 2.97 36.37 0.58
C TYR A 152 3.82 36.90 -0.59
N ARG A 153 3.79 36.22 -1.73
CA ARG A 153 4.43 36.80 -2.92
C ARG A 153 3.67 38.06 -3.31
N PRO A 154 4.35 39.24 -3.34
CA PRO A 154 3.71 40.42 -3.88
C PRO A 154 3.31 40.13 -5.33
N ALA A 155 2.09 40.51 -5.70
CA ALA A 155 1.69 40.51 -7.10
C ALA A 155 2.65 41.43 -7.85
N ILE A 156 3.41 40.88 -8.80
CA ILE A 156 4.27 41.64 -9.70
C ILE A 156 3.41 42.29 -10.76
#